data_da5fe65c03691b0f132b64c9f81138ac
#
_entry.id   da5fe65c03691b0f132b64c9f81138ac
#
_cell.length_a   1.000
_cell.length_b   1.000
_cell.length_c   1.000
_cell.angle_alpha   90.00
_cell.angle_beta   90.00
_cell.angle_gamma   90.00
#
_symmetry.space_group_name_H-M   'P 1'
#
loop_
_entity.id
_entity.type
_entity.pdbx_description
1 polymer ?
#
loop_
_entity_poly.entity_id
_entity_poly.type
_entity_poly.pdbx_seq_one_letter_code
_entity_poly.pdbx_strand_id
1 'polypeptide(L)'
;MAEFTAKGANILVVDDDDDIREIVHILLAREGFTVREAANAEQALRRLDPLPDLVILDVMMPGLSGIELCREIRTKAMMPILFLSAKTRDVDKAEGLANGGDDYLIKPFSALELTSRVKALLRRSMVYQPQTAAAPPQTVQRGELSIDLTTGAAALAGNPLTLTETEAQLLRLLAQHRGDVLSAREIYEAVWKESLSLIHI
;
A
#
# COMPACT_ATOMS: atom_id res chain seq x y z
N MET A 1 14.52 21.09 -2.45
CA MET A 1 13.37 20.15 -2.45
C MET A 1 12.95 19.98 -1.00
N ALA A 2 11.70 20.33 -0.66
CA ALA A 2 11.21 20.14 0.70
C ALA A 2 11.19 18.62 1.00
N GLU A 3 11.87 18.24 2.06
CA GLU A 3 11.90 16.85 2.54
C GLU A 3 10.49 16.49 3.02
N PHE A 4 9.86 15.49 2.41
CA PHE A 4 8.54 15.03 2.82
C PHE A 4 8.63 14.48 4.26
N THR A 5 8.01 15.17 5.19
CA THR A 5 8.01 14.80 6.60
C THR A 5 6.62 14.29 6.97
N ALA A 6 6.43 12.98 6.96
CA ALA A 6 5.21 12.32 7.44
C ALA A 6 5.17 12.25 8.99
N LYS A 7 5.80 13.20 9.69
CA LYS A 7 5.82 13.23 11.17
C LYS A 7 4.39 13.31 11.70
N GLY A 8 4.09 12.45 12.65
CA GLY A 8 2.77 12.38 13.29
C GLY A 8 1.77 11.46 12.59
N ALA A 9 2.10 10.84 11.44
CA ALA A 9 1.22 9.86 10.82
C ALA A 9 0.94 8.69 11.77
N ASN A 10 -0.33 8.24 11.79
CA ASN A 10 -0.80 7.15 12.62
C ASN A 10 -0.62 5.81 11.90
N ILE A 11 0.18 4.93 12.45
CA ILE A 11 0.45 3.60 11.90
C ILE A 11 -0.15 2.55 12.83
N LEU A 12 -0.94 1.63 12.27
CA LEU A 12 -1.43 0.45 12.99
C LEU A 12 -0.54 -0.75 12.65
N VAL A 13 0.08 -1.33 13.67
CA VAL A 13 0.92 -2.54 13.55
C VAL A 13 0.12 -3.73 14.07
N VAL A 14 -0.01 -4.76 13.23
CA VAL A 14 -0.79 -5.97 13.53
C VAL A 14 0.09 -7.20 13.34
N ASP A 15 0.47 -7.85 14.42
CA ASP A 15 1.32 -9.04 14.45
C ASP A 15 0.99 -9.81 15.74
N ASP A 16 1.01 -11.12 15.76
CA ASP A 16 0.76 -11.89 16.98
C ASP A 16 2.02 -12.03 17.86
N ASP A 17 3.20 -11.78 17.30
CA ASP A 17 4.48 -11.77 18.01
C ASP A 17 4.71 -10.43 18.71
N ASP A 18 4.77 -10.44 20.05
CA ASP A 18 4.98 -9.27 20.89
C ASP A 18 6.33 -8.60 20.61
N ASP A 19 7.40 -9.39 20.39
CA ASP A 19 8.75 -8.88 20.15
C ASP A 19 8.83 -8.14 18.81
N ILE A 20 8.17 -8.67 17.80
CA ILE A 20 8.08 -8.01 16.49
C ILE A 20 7.31 -6.71 16.59
N ARG A 21 6.16 -6.68 17.30
CA ARG A 21 5.39 -5.44 17.49
C ARG A 21 6.22 -4.39 18.21
N GLU A 22 6.92 -4.76 19.28
CA GLU A 22 7.77 -3.84 20.05
C GLU A 22 8.91 -3.27 19.19
N ILE A 23 9.61 -4.12 18.42
CA ILE A 23 10.68 -3.69 17.52
C ILE A 23 10.16 -2.71 16.48
N VAL A 24 9.06 -3.04 15.80
CA VAL A 24 8.45 -2.17 14.80
C VAL A 24 7.99 -0.85 15.42
N HIS A 25 7.38 -0.89 16.60
CA HIS A 25 6.97 0.30 17.34
C HIS A 25 8.18 1.22 17.62
N ILE A 26 9.25 0.70 18.20
CA ILE A 26 10.44 1.49 18.54
C ILE A 26 11.04 2.13 17.28
N LEU A 27 11.16 1.37 16.20
CA LEU A 27 11.73 1.87 14.94
C LEU A 27 10.90 3.01 14.35
N LEU A 28 9.59 2.86 14.31
CA LEU A 28 8.68 3.86 13.72
C LEU A 28 8.51 5.09 14.63
N ALA A 29 8.45 4.90 15.96
CA ALA A 29 8.38 6.01 16.91
C ALA A 29 9.63 6.91 16.84
N ARG A 30 10.83 6.34 16.62
CA ARG A 30 12.07 7.10 16.39
C ARG A 30 12.03 7.98 15.15
N GLU A 31 11.25 7.57 14.14
CA GLU A 31 11.02 8.35 12.91
C GLU A 31 9.92 9.43 13.08
N GLY A 32 9.31 9.49 14.26
CA GLY A 32 8.28 10.49 14.61
C GLY A 32 6.86 10.09 14.23
N PHE A 33 6.60 8.80 13.98
CA PHE A 33 5.26 8.27 13.74
C PHE A 33 4.55 7.98 15.07
N THR A 34 3.21 8.06 15.06
CA THR A 34 2.36 7.57 16.14
C THR A 34 1.99 6.12 15.84
N VAL A 35 2.34 5.20 16.75
CA VAL A 35 2.15 3.77 16.53
C VAL A 35 1.07 3.24 17.45
N ARG A 36 0.12 2.52 16.89
CA ARG A 36 -0.89 1.71 17.59
C ARG A 36 -0.65 0.25 17.26
N GLU A 37 -0.86 -0.63 18.22
CA GLU A 37 -0.57 -2.05 18.08
C GLU A 37 -1.83 -2.89 18.20
N ALA A 38 -1.86 -4.04 17.54
CA ALA A 38 -2.89 -5.06 17.70
C ALA A 38 -2.25 -6.45 17.59
N ALA A 39 -2.58 -7.34 18.52
CA ALA A 39 -2.03 -8.69 18.57
C ALA A 39 -2.83 -9.70 17.71
N ASN A 40 -3.93 -9.29 17.11
CA ASN A 40 -4.78 -10.12 16.27
C ASN A 40 -5.77 -9.28 15.47
N ALA A 41 -6.46 -9.94 14.54
CA ALA A 41 -7.42 -9.29 13.64
C ALA A 41 -8.58 -8.60 14.36
N GLU A 42 -9.11 -9.19 15.42
CA GLU A 42 -10.21 -8.61 16.18
C GLU A 42 -9.81 -7.28 16.85
N GLN A 43 -8.63 -7.23 17.45
CA GLN A 43 -8.08 -5.99 18.01
C GLN A 43 -7.80 -4.96 16.92
N ALA A 44 -7.27 -5.39 15.76
CA ALA A 44 -7.01 -4.52 14.64
C ALA A 44 -8.29 -3.84 14.13
N LEU A 45 -9.36 -4.60 13.92
CA LEU A 45 -10.65 -4.07 13.47
C LEU A 45 -11.25 -3.05 14.44
N ARG A 46 -11.11 -3.27 15.76
CA ARG A 46 -11.53 -2.29 16.78
C ARG A 46 -10.68 -1.02 16.77
N ARG A 47 -9.42 -1.11 16.32
CA ARG A 47 -8.47 0.02 16.27
C ARG A 47 -8.41 0.72 14.92
N LEU A 48 -9.36 0.43 14.02
CA LEU A 48 -9.51 1.19 12.78
C LEU A 48 -10.19 2.56 12.99
N ASP A 49 -10.76 2.82 14.15
CA ASP A 49 -11.34 4.11 14.49
C ASP A 49 -10.50 4.81 15.58
N PRO A 50 -9.91 6.02 15.32
CA PRO A 50 -9.83 6.67 14.00
C PRO A 50 -9.01 5.87 13.01
N LEU A 51 -9.27 6.04 11.69
CA LEU A 51 -8.54 5.34 10.63
C LEU A 51 -7.03 5.64 10.72
N PRO A 52 -6.16 4.64 10.63
CA PRO A 52 -4.72 4.84 10.50
C PRO A 52 -4.36 5.35 9.11
N ASP A 53 -3.23 6.04 9.00
CA ASP A 53 -2.66 6.49 7.73
C ASP A 53 -1.96 5.35 6.96
N LEU A 54 -1.55 4.28 7.69
CA LEU A 54 -0.94 3.08 7.14
C LEU A 54 -1.16 1.91 8.10
N VAL A 55 -1.33 0.70 7.56
CA VAL A 55 -1.37 -0.54 8.32
C VAL A 55 -0.14 -1.39 7.98
N ILE A 56 0.54 -1.90 9.00
CA ILE A 56 1.56 -2.96 8.87
C ILE A 56 0.91 -4.24 9.39
N LEU A 57 0.93 -5.29 8.59
CA LEU A 57 0.09 -6.47 8.82
C LEU A 57 0.88 -7.75 8.62
N ASP A 58 1.04 -8.55 9.69
CA ASP A 58 1.59 -9.89 9.52
C ASP A 58 0.64 -10.79 8.75
N VAL A 59 1.19 -11.54 7.81
CA VAL A 59 0.42 -12.49 6.98
C VAL A 59 0.00 -13.72 7.79
N MET A 60 0.86 -14.16 8.72
CA MET A 60 0.72 -15.45 9.41
C MET A 60 0.27 -15.26 10.85
N MET A 61 -0.99 -14.94 11.07
CA MET A 61 -1.56 -14.82 12.40
C MET A 61 -2.52 -15.99 12.71
N PRO A 62 -2.63 -16.39 13.99
CA PRO A 62 -3.64 -17.38 14.43
C PRO A 62 -5.07 -16.86 14.21
N GLY A 63 -5.95 -17.75 13.76
CA GLY A 63 -7.35 -17.40 13.50
C GLY A 63 -7.51 -16.77 12.13
N LEU A 64 -7.91 -15.49 12.08
CA LEU A 64 -8.04 -14.74 10.83
C LEU A 64 -6.65 -14.31 10.35
N SER A 65 -6.24 -14.78 9.18
CA SER A 65 -4.96 -14.46 8.57
C SER A 65 -4.87 -12.97 8.19
N GLY A 66 -3.63 -12.45 8.03
CA GLY A 66 -3.45 -11.06 7.59
C GLY A 66 -4.06 -10.78 6.22
N ILE A 67 -4.06 -11.76 5.31
CA ILE A 67 -4.67 -11.60 3.98
C ILE A 67 -6.20 -11.44 4.10
N GLU A 68 -6.84 -12.25 4.93
CA GLU A 68 -8.29 -12.14 5.18
C GLU A 68 -8.64 -10.82 5.88
N LEU A 69 -7.82 -10.42 6.86
CA LEU A 69 -7.97 -9.13 7.53
C LEU A 69 -7.80 -7.96 6.54
N CYS A 70 -6.84 -8.05 5.62
CA CYS A 70 -6.66 -7.05 4.56
C CYS A 70 -7.94 -6.90 3.72
N ARG A 71 -8.54 -8.01 3.28
CA ARG A 71 -9.81 -7.97 2.54
C ARG A 71 -10.91 -7.28 3.34
N GLU A 72 -11.01 -7.57 4.64
CA GLU A 72 -12.00 -6.93 5.51
C GLU A 72 -11.74 -5.43 5.69
N ILE A 73 -10.49 -5.02 5.87
CA ILE A 73 -10.10 -3.61 5.91
C ILE A 73 -10.48 -2.90 4.62
N ARG A 74 -10.25 -3.52 3.46
CA ARG A 74 -10.56 -2.95 2.14
C ARG A 74 -12.04 -2.72 1.88
N THR A 75 -12.94 -3.38 2.61
CA THR A 75 -14.37 -3.04 2.56
C THR A 75 -14.70 -1.71 3.25
N LYS A 76 -13.79 -1.18 4.08
CA LYS A 76 -14.02 -0.01 4.95
C LYS A 76 -13.12 1.18 4.58
N ALA A 77 -11.90 0.91 4.10
CA ALA A 77 -10.89 1.96 3.92
C ALA A 77 -9.79 1.56 2.92
N MET A 78 -9.16 2.58 2.31
CA MET A 78 -8.15 2.45 1.25
C MET A 78 -6.75 2.92 1.66
N MET A 79 -6.47 3.07 2.98
CA MET A 79 -5.11 3.40 3.43
C MET A 79 -4.11 2.33 2.98
N PRO A 80 -2.83 2.68 2.78
CA PRO A 80 -1.80 1.72 2.39
C PRO A 80 -1.61 0.61 3.43
N ILE A 81 -1.40 -0.62 2.93
CA ILE A 81 -1.13 -1.81 3.74
C ILE A 81 0.22 -2.41 3.33
N LEU A 82 1.15 -2.48 4.29
CA LEU A 82 2.43 -3.17 4.17
C LEU A 82 2.34 -4.54 4.84
N PHE A 83 2.47 -5.61 4.08
CA PHE A 83 2.56 -6.94 4.66
C PHE A 83 3.94 -7.23 5.24
N LEU A 84 3.98 -7.82 6.45
CA LEU A 84 5.15 -8.49 7.00
C LEU A 84 4.97 -9.99 6.89
N SER A 85 5.99 -10.76 6.48
CA SER A 85 5.86 -12.21 6.42
C SER A 85 7.19 -12.93 6.49
N ALA A 86 7.19 -14.12 7.11
CA ALA A 86 8.28 -15.06 7.02
C ALA A 86 8.28 -15.86 5.69
N LYS A 87 7.23 -15.75 4.87
CA LYS A 87 7.11 -16.46 3.60
C LYS A 87 7.93 -15.77 2.51
N THR A 88 8.82 -16.53 1.88
CA THR A 88 9.75 -16.07 0.85
C THR A 88 9.28 -16.41 -0.57
N ARG A 89 8.26 -17.27 -0.72
CA ARG A 89 7.81 -17.72 -2.05
C ARG A 89 7.06 -16.60 -2.78
N ASP A 90 7.37 -16.44 -4.05
CA ASP A 90 6.78 -15.39 -4.89
C ASP A 90 5.26 -15.53 -5.06
N VAL A 91 4.73 -16.76 -4.97
CA VAL A 91 3.28 -17.02 -4.98
C VAL A 91 2.58 -16.39 -3.76
N ASP A 92 3.19 -16.47 -2.57
CA ASP A 92 2.61 -15.90 -1.34
C ASP A 92 2.61 -14.35 -1.38
N LYS A 93 3.65 -13.75 -2.00
CA LYS A 93 3.72 -12.30 -2.23
C LYS A 93 2.67 -11.84 -3.24
N ALA A 94 2.54 -12.56 -4.36
CA ALA A 94 1.55 -12.28 -5.38
C ALA A 94 0.12 -12.37 -4.82
N GLU A 95 -0.15 -13.35 -3.95
CA GLU A 95 -1.44 -13.49 -3.28
C GLU A 95 -1.73 -12.30 -2.35
N GLY A 96 -0.76 -11.85 -1.54
CA GLY A 96 -0.92 -10.69 -0.67
C GLY A 96 -1.25 -9.42 -1.44
N LEU A 97 -0.48 -9.13 -2.49
CA LEU A 97 -0.69 -7.96 -3.35
C LEU A 97 -2.01 -8.03 -4.13
N ALA A 98 -2.38 -9.21 -4.66
CA ALA A 98 -3.66 -9.40 -5.35
C ALA A 98 -4.89 -9.21 -4.44
N ASN A 99 -4.71 -9.34 -3.12
CA ASN A 99 -5.77 -9.12 -2.12
C ASN A 99 -5.81 -7.70 -1.54
N GLY A 100 -5.14 -6.75 -2.18
CA GLY A 100 -5.21 -5.33 -1.85
C GLY A 100 -4.09 -4.82 -0.93
N GLY A 101 -3.01 -5.58 -0.75
CA GLY A 101 -1.77 -5.07 -0.16
C GLY A 101 -1.03 -4.16 -1.13
N ASP A 102 -0.36 -3.14 -0.63
CA ASP A 102 0.36 -2.15 -1.44
C ASP A 102 1.87 -2.43 -1.51
N ASP A 103 2.41 -3.15 -0.52
CA ASP A 103 3.81 -3.58 -0.50
C ASP A 103 4.01 -4.78 0.45
N TYR A 104 5.19 -5.40 0.39
CA TYR A 104 5.52 -6.63 1.10
C TYR A 104 6.95 -6.58 1.64
N LEU A 105 7.13 -6.94 2.93
CA LEU A 105 8.43 -6.96 3.60
C LEU A 105 8.67 -8.33 4.24
N ILE A 106 9.80 -8.96 3.92
CA ILE A 106 10.16 -10.30 4.41
C ILE A 106 10.84 -10.19 5.77
N LYS A 107 10.43 -11.03 6.72
CA LYS A 107 11.12 -11.25 7.98
C LYS A 107 12.29 -12.25 7.79
N PRO A 108 13.51 -11.98 8.31
CA PRO A 108 13.90 -10.78 9.08
C PRO A 108 14.19 -9.57 8.17
N PHE A 109 13.86 -8.39 8.63
CA PHE A 109 14.05 -7.13 7.91
C PHE A 109 14.99 -6.18 8.65
N SER A 110 15.60 -5.25 7.92
CA SER A 110 16.40 -4.18 8.51
C SER A 110 15.53 -2.99 8.90
N ALA A 111 15.99 -2.20 9.90
CA ALA A 111 15.34 -0.95 10.28
C ALA A 111 15.22 0.02 9.10
N LEU A 112 16.26 0.10 8.26
CA LEU A 112 16.29 0.97 7.10
C LEU A 112 15.25 0.55 6.06
N GLU A 113 15.10 -0.76 5.81
CA GLU A 113 14.15 -1.28 4.85
C GLU A 113 12.70 -1.00 5.29
N LEU A 114 12.34 -1.33 6.54
CA LEU A 114 11.03 -1.04 7.10
C LEU A 114 10.68 0.44 6.99
N THR A 115 11.54 1.32 7.51
CA THR A 115 11.26 2.76 7.55
C THR A 115 11.21 3.39 6.16
N SER A 116 12.03 2.91 5.22
CA SER A 116 12.01 3.37 3.82
C SER A 116 10.72 3.02 3.12
N ARG A 117 10.21 1.78 3.27
CA ARG A 117 8.94 1.34 2.69
C ARG A 117 7.75 2.09 3.28
N VAL A 118 7.70 2.22 4.61
CA VAL A 118 6.65 3.00 5.29
C VAL A 118 6.61 4.45 4.79
N LYS A 119 7.77 5.12 4.74
CA LYS A 119 7.86 6.50 4.20
C LYS A 119 7.44 6.58 2.73
N ALA A 120 7.79 5.59 1.92
CA ALA A 120 7.40 5.56 0.51
C ALA A 120 5.89 5.41 0.35
N LEU A 121 5.26 4.50 1.10
CA LEU A 121 3.82 4.28 1.09
C LEU A 121 3.05 5.53 1.58
N LEU A 122 3.45 6.10 2.72
CA LEU A 122 2.84 7.32 3.24
C LEU A 122 3.00 8.51 2.28
N ARG A 123 4.16 8.66 1.66
CA ARG A 123 4.36 9.72 0.65
C ARG A 123 3.42 9.53 -0.54
N ARG A 124 3.24 8.29 -1.02
CA ARG A 124 2.31 8.00 -2.11
C ARG A 124 0.88 8.37 -1.71
N SER A 125 0.39 7.92 -0.56
CA SER A 125 -0.99 8.18 -0.13
C SER A 125 -1.26 9.64 0.23
N MET A 126 -0.29 10.36 0.83
CA MET A 126 -0.50 11.74 1.30
C MET A 126 -0.19 12.81 0.23
N VAL A 127 0.79 12.56 -0.65
CA VAL A 127 1.20 13.54 -1.68
C VAL A 127 0.40 13.38 -2.96
N TYR A 128 -0.03 12.15 -3.28
CA TYR A 128 -0.81 11.86 -4.48
C TYR A 128 -2.33 11.82 -4.23
N GLN A 129 -2.80 12.19 -3.02
CA GLN A 129 -4.21 12.58 -2.89
C GLN A 129 -4.44 13.80 -3.80
N PRO A 130 -5.52 13.81 -4.59
CA PRO A 130 -5.80 14.91 -5.48
C PRO A 130 -5.99 16.19 -4.66
N GLN A 131 -4.90 16.99 -4.54
CA GLN A 131 -5.07 18.39 -4.15
C GLN A 131 -5.82 19.07 -5.30
N THR A 132 -7.04 19.45 -5.02
CA THR A 132 -7.84 20.34 -5.86
C THR A 132 -7.15 21.68 -6.02
N ALA A 133 -6.21 21.79 -6.97
CA ALA A 133 -5.80 23.06 -7.57
C ALA A 133 -5.08 22.84 -8.90
N ALA A 134 -5.80 23.09 -10.01
CA ALA A 134 -5.39 23.82 -11.19
C ALA A 134 -4.22 23.30 -12.06
N ALA A 135 -4.37 22.13 -12.66
CA ALA A 135 -4.00 21.93 -14.06
C ALA A 135 -5.26 21.38 -14.79
N PRO A 136 -5.50 21.69 -16.08
CA PRO A 136 -6.64 21.11 -16.77
C PRO A 136 -6.56 19.59 -16.72
N PRO A 137 -7.62 18.87 -16.30
CA PRO A 137 -7.57 17.44 -16.12
C PRO A 137 -7.20 16.78 -17.46
N GLN A 138 -6.08 16.08 -17.52
CA GLN A 138 -5.75 15.22 -18.64
C GLN A 138 -6.57 13.94 -18.48
N THR A 139 -7.84 14.03 -18.79
CA THR A 139 -8.76 12.90 -18.69
C THR A 139 -8.67 12.04 -19.93
N VAL A 140 -8.40 10.77 -19.72
CA VAL A 140 -8.46 9.74 -20.74
C VAL A 140 -9.79 9.03 -20.65
N GLN A 141 -10.55 9.02 -21.75
CA GLN A 141 -11.82 8.32 -21.83
C GLN A 141 -11.73 7.15 -22.82
N ARG A 142 -12.23 5.99 -22.40
CA ARG A 142 -12.34 4.81 -23.25
C ARG A 142 -13.66 4.06 -22.95
N GLY A 143 -14.60 4.17 -23.85
CA GLY A 143 -15.97 3.70 -23.60
C GLY A 143 -16.56 4.43 -22.38
N GLU A 144 -17.04 3.69 -21.42
CA GLU A 144 -17.62 4.22 -20.18
C GLU A 144 -16.57 4.52 -19.09
N LEU A 145 -15.30 4.10 -19.29
CA LEU A 145 -14.23 4.35 -18.35
C LEU A 145 -13.59 5.72 -18.60
N SER A 146 -13.51 6.55 -17.56
CA SER A 146 -12.76 7.80 -17.54
C SER A 146 -11.67 7.74 -16.47
N ILE A 147 -10.48 8.25 -16.81
CA ILE A 147 -9.31 8.23 -15.92
C ILE A 147 -8.66 9.61 -15.95
N ASP A 148 -8.49 10.23 -14.82
CA ASP A 148 -7.69 11.43 -14.66
C ASP A 148 -6.22 11.04 -14.49
N LEU A 149 -5.40 11.34 -15.49
CA LEU A 149 -3.96 11.00 -15.47
C LEU A 149 -3.15 11.79 -14.43
N THR A 150 -3.69 12.89 -13.93
CA THR A 150 -3.02 13.73 -12.93
C THR A 150 -3.24 13.16 -11.53
N THR A 151 -4.50 12.82 -11.21
CA THR A 151 -4.89 12.38 -9.87
C THR A 151 -4.93 10.86 -9.74
N GLY A 152 -5.07 10.12 -10.85
CA GLY A 152 -5.32 8.68 -10.85
C GLY A 152 -6.79 8.32 -10.55
N ALA A 153 -7.65 9.32 -10.37
CA ALA A 153 -9.07 9.09 -10.15
C ALA A 153 -9.71 8.47 -11.39
N ALA A 154 -10.57 7.49 -11.20
CA ALA A 154 -11.28 6.83 -12.29
C ALA A 154 -12.77 6.75 -12.01
N ALA A 155 -13.57 6.74 -13.09
CA ALA A 155 -15.00 6.52 -13.02
C ALA A 155 -15.45 5.60 -14.16
N LEU A 156 -16.43 4.74 -13.89
CA LEU A 156 -17.07 3.86 -14.87
C LEU A 156 -18.53 4.28 -15.03
N ALA A 157 -18.95 4.58 -16.25
CA ALA A 157 -20.29 5.10 -16.56
C ALA A 157 -20.69 6.30 -15.67
N GLY A 158 -19.72 7.18 -15.36
CA GLY A 158 -19.92 8.35 -14.52
C GLY A 158 -19.87 8.09 -12.99
N ASN A 159 -19.82 6.82 -12.56
CA ASN A 159 -19.71 6.46 -11.14
C ASN A 159 -18.25 6.37 -10.72
N PRO A 160 -17.82 7.07 -9.65
CA PRO A 160 -16.46 7.00 -9.17
C PRO A 160 -16.06 5.57 -8.78
N LEU A 161 -14.87 5.13 -9.20
CA LEU A 161 -14.27 3.87 -8.76
C LEU A 161 -13.45 4.13 -7.51
N THR A 162 -13.66 3.29 -6.50
CA THR A 162 -12.82 3.28 -5.29
C THR A 162 -11.64 2.34 -5.56
N LEU A 163 -10.46 2.91 -5.74
CA LEU A 163 -9.23 2.19 -6.07
C LEU A 163 -8.23 2.35 -4.91
N THR A 164 -7.45 1.30 -4.66
CA THR A 164 -6.23 1.42 -3.85
C THR A 164 -5.20 2.25 -4.60
N GLU A 165 -4.18 2.74 -3.89
CA GLU A 165 -3.10 3.52 -4.51
C GLU A 165 -2.40 2.75 -5.64
N THR A 166 -2.14 1.46 -5.42
CA THR A 166 -1.48 0.59 -6.39
C THR A 166 -2.36 0.36 -7.64
N GLU A 167 -3.66 0.17 -7.45
CA GLU A 167 -4.61 0.02 -8.55
C GLU A 167 -4.74 1.30 -9.38
N ALA A 168 -4.78 2.46 -8.72
CA ALA A 168 -4.81 3.76 -9.39
C ALA A 168 -3.53 4.01 -10.20
N GLN A 169 -2.35 3.66 -9.64
CA GLN A 169 -1.07 3.76 -10.36
C GLN A 169 -1.00 2.84 -11.56
N LEU A 170 -1.44 1.58 -11.42
CA LEU A 170 -1.48 0.62 -12.52
C LEU A 170 -2.42 1.12 -13.64
N LEU A 171 -3.61 1.55 -13.28
CA LEU A 171 -4.59 2.05 -14.25
C LEU A 171 -4.07 3.29 -14.99
N ARG A 172 -3.42 4.21 -14.28
CA ARG A 172 -2.77 5.38 -14.87
C ARG A 172 -1.64 5.01 -15.81
N LEU A 173 -0.76 4.07 -15.41
CA LEU A 173 0.32 3.57 -16.26
C LEU A 173 -0.21 3.02 -17.58
N LEU A 174 -1.22 2.15 -17.53
CA LEU A 174 -1.84 1.56 -18.71
C LEU A 174 -2.54 2.61 -19.59
N ALA A 175 -3.15 3.62 -18.97
CA ALA A 175 -3.80 4.71 -19.69
C ALA A 175 -2.80 5.66 -20.37
N GLN A 176 -1.60 5.82 -19.85
CA GLN A 176 -0.51 6.60 -20.46
C GLN A 176 0.13 5.89 -21.64
N HIS A 177 0.23 4.56 -21.62
CA HIS A 177 0.85 3.71 -22.66
C HIS A 177 -0.20 3.06 -23.57
N ARG A 178 -1.11 3.90 -24.08
CA ARG A 178 -2.19 3.42 -24.97
C ARG A 178 -1.65 2.88 -26.28
N GLY A 179 -1.97 1.61 -26.56
CA GLY A 179 -1.57 0.94 -27.79
C GLY A 179 -0.24 0.20 -27.70
N ASP A 180 0.49 0.39 -26.61
CA ASP A 180 1.72 -0.32 -26.35
C ASP A 180 1.43 -1.63 -25.59
N VAL A 181 2.33 -2.61 -25.75
CA VAL A 181 2.34 -3.84 -24.95
C VAL A 181 3.40 -3.69 -23.87
N LEU A 182 2.98 -3.62 -22.62
CA LEU A 182 3.90 -3.58 -21.48
C LEU A 182 4.14 -5.00 -20.96
N SER A 183 5.39 -5.35 -20.75
CA SER A 183 5.75 -6.60 -20.08
C SER A 183 5.42 -6.53 -18.58
N ALA A 184 5.22 -7.69 -17.94
CA ALA A 184 5.01 -7.77 -16.51
C ALA A 184 6.14 -7.10 -15.71
N ARG A 185 7.38 -7.18 -16.21
CA ARG A 185 8.54 -6.53 -15.62
C ARG A 185 8.43 -5.00 -15.67
N GLU A 186 8.10 -4.43 -16.82
CA GLU A 186 7.93 -2.97 -16.97
C GLU A 186 6.82 -2.44 -16.08
N ILE A 187 5.70 -3.16 -15.99
CA ILE A 187 4.59 -2.83 -15.09
C ILE A 187 5.07 -2.85 -13.64
N TYR A 188 5.78 -3.90 -13.23
CA TYR A 188 6.28 -4.05 -11.87
C TYR A 188 7.26 -2.91 -11.51
N GLU A 189 8.27 -2.68 -12.34
CA GLU A 189 9.27 -1.64 -12.12
C GLU A 189 8.65 -0.23 -12.07
N ALA A 190 7.61 0.03 -12.88
CA ALA A 190 6.93 1.32 -12.91
C ALA A 190 6.03 1.55 -11.68
N VAL A 191 5.30 0.54 -11.22
CA VAL A 191 4.35 0.65 -10.10
C VAL A 191 5.06 0.55 -8.77
N TRP A 192 5.98 -0.40 -8.59
CA TRP A 192 6.69 -0.61 -7.32
C TRP A 192 8.04 0.08 -7.25
N LYS A 193 8.57 0.60 -8.38
CA LYS A 193 9.86 1.31 -8.50
C LYS A 193 11.07 0.51 -7.99
N GLU A 194 10.97 -0.79 -8.05
CA GLU A 194 12.05 -1.73 -7.75
C GLU A 194 12.44 -2.46 -9.02
N SER A 195 13.75 -2.57 -9.29
CA SER A 195 14.20 -3.48 -10.35
C SER A 195 13.88 -4.91 -9.92
N LEU A 196 13.17 -5.65 -10.76
CA LEU A 196 13.10 -7.11 -10.64
C LEU A 196 14.53 -7.64 -10.79
N SER A 197 15.21 -7.78 -9.68
CA SER A 197 16.45 -8.56 -9.62
C SER A 197 16.07 -9.97 -10.07
N LEU A 198 16.62 -10.36 -11.23
CA LEU A 198 16.51 -11.72 -11.75
C LEU A 198 17.05 -12.69 -10.71
N ILE A 199 16.21 -13.15 -9.81
CA ILE A 199 16.43 -14.37 -9.09
C ILE A 199 15.95 -15.46 -10.04
N HIS A 200 16.92 -16.11 -10.61
CA HIS A 200 16.91 -17.28 -11.47
C HIS A 200 15.59 -18.07 -11.51
N ILE A 201 15.04 -18.15 -12.75
CA ILE A 201 14.28 -19.31 -13.17
C ILE A 201 15.21 -20.53 -13.19
#